data_6b5454ebea3f1425e7bdda434bab4a10
#
_entry.id   6b5454ebea3f1425e7bdda434bab4a10
#
_cell.length_a   1.000
_cell.length_b   1.000
_cell.length_c   1.000
_cell.angle_alpha   90.00
_cell.angle_beta   90.00
_cell.angle_gamma   90.00
#
_symmetry.space_group_name_H-M   'P 1'
#
loop_
_entity.id
_entity.type
_entity.pdbx_description
1 polymer ?
#
loop_
_entity_poly.entity_id
_entity_poly.type
_entity_poly.pdbx_seq_one_letter_code
_entity_poly.pdbx_strand_id
1 'polypeptide(L)'
;VRRHHRRSLLQRRGGRTLCHAPVGATTVVEGTGDHGCEYMTGGTVVVLGKTGRNFAAGMSGGVAYVYDEDGKFAERCNTASVKLEKVLPHDEFVSRVDPGIWHRGQSDDQQLRNMVEAHSRWTGSKRARDLLDNWAAARAKFVKVFPTEYQRALGEIFERKQKEKQAAKAPAAPQKEAVAVK
;
A
#
# COMPACT_ATOMS: atom_id res chain seq x y z
N VAL A 1 -10.70 5.21 21.52
CA VAL A 1 -10.18 3.85 21.40
C VAL A 1 -8.93 3.91 20.52
N ARG A 2 -7.73 3.82 21.11
CA ARG A 2 -6.46 3.81 20.38
C ARG A 2 -6.33 2.47 19.66
N ARG A 3 -6.43 2.46 18.33
CA ARG A 3 -6.12 1.30 17.49
C ARG A 3 -4.60 1.07 17.55
N HIS A 4 -4.17 0.03 18.23
CA HIS A 4 -2.79 -0.43 18.21
C HIS A 4 -2.48 -0.96 16.81
N HIS A 5 -1.68 -0.22 16.05
CA HIS A 5 -1.06 -0.72 14.83
C HIS A 5 -0.06 -1.80 15.23
N ARG A 6 -0.42 -3.06 15.05
CA ARG A 6 0.54 -4.16 15.21
C ARG A 6 1.50 -4.11 14.02
N ARG A 7 2.72 -3.67 14.27
CA ARG A 7 3.83 -3.76 13.34
C ARG A 7 4.51 -5.09 13.61
N SER A 8 4.50 -6.02 12.64
CA SER A 8 5.34 -7.21 12.72
C SER A 8 6.52 -7.04 11.75
N LEU A 9 7.72 -7.00 12.31
CA LEU A 9 8.98 -6.89 11.58
C LEU A 9 9.64 -8.28 11.64
N LEU A 10 9.73 -8.96 10.51
CA LEU A 10 10.32 -10.30 10.43
C LEU A 10 11.55 -10.29 9.54
N GLN A 11 12.72 -10.54 10.16
CA GLN A 11 13.94 -10.91 9.45
C GLN A 11 13.96 -12.44 9.32
N ARG A 12 13.59 -12.98 8.16
CA ARG A 12 13.76 -14.42 7.86
C ARG A 12 14.44 -14.61 6.52
N ARG A 13 15.55 -15.34 6.57
CA ARG A 13 16.20 -15.96 5.41
C ARG A 13 15.63 -17.36 5.25
N GLY A 14 15.10 -17.66 4.07
CA GLY A 14 14.81 -19.03 3.61
C GLY A 14 13.66 -19.74 4.34
N GLY A 15 12.67 -20.15 3.60
CA GLY A 15 11.53 -20.95 4.04
C GLY A 15 10.23 -20.49 3.40
N ARG A 16 9.25 -21.36 3.32
CA ARG A 16 7.87 -21.07 2.91
C ARG A 16 7.29 -20.00 3.85
N THR A 17 7.53 -18.73 3.56
CA THR A 17 6.98 -17.65 4.38
C THR A 17 5.76 -17.13 3.66
N LEU A 18 4.61 -17.55 4.14
CA LEU A 18 3.33 -16.96 3.83
C LEU A 18 3.33 -15.56 4.45
N CYS A 19 3.56 -14.53 3.65
CA CYS A 19 3.42 -13.14 4.08
C CYS A 19 1.95 -12.78 4.06
N HIS A 20 1.27 -13.04 5.16
CA HIS A 20 -0.12 -12.63 5.37
C HIS A 20 -0.14 -11.47 6.33
N ALA A 21 -0.45 -10.27 5.85
CA ALA A 21 -0.67 -9.13 6.71
C ALA A 21 -2.17 -9.04 7.02
N PRO A 22 -2.58 -9.11 8.29
CA PRO A 22 -3.96 -8.85 8.66
C PRO A 22 -4.31 -7.38 8.38
N VAL A 23 -5.60 -7.08 8.27
CA VAL A 23 -6.10 -5.74 7.99
C VAL A 23 -5.47 -4.70 8.92
N GLY A 24 -4.78 -3.71 8.36
CA GLY A 24 -4.11 -2.63 9.09
C GLY A 24 -2.71 -2.97 9.63
N ALA A 25 -2.19 -4.18 9.41
CA ALA A 25 -0.81 -4.52 9.77
C ALA A 25 0.18 -4.12 8.67
N THR A 26 1.43 -3.86 9.09
CA THR A 26 2.56 -3.63 8.19
C THR A 26 3.62 -4.70 8.46
N THR A 27 4.07 -5.37 7.41
CA THR A 27 5.09 -6.42 7.49
C THR A 27 6.21 -6.12 6.49
N VAL A 28 7.47 -6.17 6.95
CA VAL A 28 8.65 -6.06 6.09
C VAL A 28 9.47 -7.32 6.23
N VAL A 29 9.82 -7.95 5.10
CA VAL A 29 10.60 -9.20 5.04
C VAL A 29 11.71 -9.11 4.01
N GLU A 30 12.79 -9.88 4.19
CA GLU A 30 13.93 -9.89 3.28
C GLU A 30 13.73 -10.81 2.06
N GLY A 31 12.68 -11.62 2.06
CA GLY A 31 12.30 -12.48 0.94
C GLY A 31 11.12 -13.35 1.29
N THR A 32 10.48 -13.92 0.28
CA THR A 32 9.38 -14.89 0.44
C THR A 32 9.65 -16.13 -0.39
N GLY A 33 9.07 -17.25 0.05
CA GLY A 33 8.96 -18.45 -0.76
C GLY A 33 7.85 -18.34 -1.80
N ASP A 34 7.46 -19.50 -2.34
CA ASP A 34 6.27 -19.62 -3.17
C ASP A 34 5.02 -19.19 -2.38
N HIS A 35 4.04 -18.61 -3.07
CA HIS A 35 2.77 -18.17 -2.48
C HIS A 35 2.87 -16.97 -1.50
N GLY A 36 3.85 -16.08 -1.69
CA GLY A 36 3.89 -14.81 -0.93
C GLY A 36 2.66 -13.96 -1.19
N CYS A 37 2.08 -13.38 -0.14
CA CYS A 37 0.85 -12.57 -0.19
C CYS A 37 -0.40 -13.27 -0.75
N GLU A 38 -0.40 -14.60 -0.78
CA GLU A 38 -1.54 -15.39 -1.22
C GLU A 38 -2.76 -15.14 -0.33
N TYR A 39 -3.93 -14.90 -0.94
CA TYR A 39 -5.19 -14.57 -0.27
C TYR A 39 -5.10 -13.40 0.72
N MET A 40 -4.18 -12.48 0.52
CA MET A 40 -4.08 -11.29 1.35
C MET A 40 -5.31 -10.40 1.18
N THR A 41 -5.94 -10.03 2.31
CA THR A 41 -7.19 -9.24 2.34
C THR A 41 -7.00 -7.81 2.84
N GLY A 42 -5.81 -7.44 3.28
CA GLY A 42 -5.53 -6.08 3.79
C GLY A 42 -4.11 -5.94 4.33
N GLY A 43 -3.80 -4.76 4.84
CA GLY A 43 -2.48 -4.45 5.35
C GLY A 43 -1.46 -4.04 4.27
N THR A 44 -0.20 -3.92 4.68
CA THR A 44 0.91 -3.57 3.77
C THR A 44 2.06 -4.54 3.96
N VAL A 45 2.58 -5.09 2.88
CA VAL A 45 3.73 -5.98 2.87
C VAL A 45 4.86 -5.36 2.06
N VAL A 46 6.08 -5.40 2.58
CA VAL A 46 7.29 -5.01 1.84
C VAL A 46 8.23 -6.19 1.78
N VAL A 47 8.64 -6.59 0.58
CA VAL A 47 9.60 -7.66 0.32
C VAL A 47 10.87 -7.04 -0.25
N LEU A 48 11.98 -7.14 0.50
CA LEU A 48 13.26 -6.52 0.15
C LEU A 48 14.14 -7.39 -0.75
N GLY A 49 13.68 -8.57 -1.13
CA GLY A 49 14.46 -9.51 -1.91
C GLY A 49 13.64 -10.46 -2.75
N LYS A 50 14.18 -11.65 -2.97
CA LYS A 50 13.59 -12.62 -3.89
C LYS A 50 12.23 -13.12 -3.42
N THR A 51 11.33 -13.29 -4.39
CA THR A 51 10.04 -13.96 -4.22
C THR A 51 10.07 -15.31 -4.94
N GLY A 52 9.30 -16.27 -4.44
CA GLY A 52 9.01 -17.48 -5.16
C GLY A 52 7.91 -17.30 -6.21
N ARG A 53 7.35 -18.39 -6.70
CA ARG A 53 6.29 -18.43 -7.71
C ARG A 53 4.93 -18.08 -7.08
N ASN A 54 3.97 -17.74 -7.93
CA ASN A 54 2.57 -17.52 -7.54
C ASN A 54 2.37 -16.40 -6.51
N PHE A 55 3.24 -15.40 -6.50
CA PHE A 55 3.10 -14.26 -5.59
C PHE A 55 1.75 -13.55 -5.85
N ALA A 56 1.08 -13.13 -4.79
CA ALA A 56 -0.21 -12.44 -4.80
C ALA A 56 -1.40 -13.25 -5.37
N ALA A 57 -1.31 -14.58 -5.47
CA ALA A 57 -2.43 -15.41 -5.89
C ALA A 57 -3.64 -15.20 -4.98
N GLY A 58 -4.80 -14.86 -5.56
CA GLY A 58 -6.03 -14.60 -4.79
C GLY A 58 -5.97 -13.39 -3.87
N MET A 59 -5.02 -12.48 -4.04
CA MET A 59 -4.94 -11.25 -3.27
C MET A 59 -6.12 -10.34 -3.61
N SER A 60 -6.93 -10.00 -2.61
CA SER A 60 -8.16 -9.20 -2.77
C SER A 60 -8.09 -7.83 -2.07
N GLY A 61 -7.12 -7.60 -1.20
CA GLY A 61 -6.98 -6.34 -0.48
C GLY A 61 -5.57 -6.10 0.05
N GLY A 62 -5.33 -4.88 0.50
CA GLY A 62 -4.00 -4.44 0.91
C GLY A 62 -3.08 -4.07 -0.25
N VAL A 63 -1.81 -3.83 0.06
CA VAL A 63 -0.78 -3.48 -0.93
C VAL A 63 0.50 -4.21 -0.60
N ALA A 64 1.20 -4.69 -1.64
CA ALA A 64 2.55 -5.19 -1.48
C ALA A 64 3.54 -4.38 -2.31
N TYR A 65 4.75 -4.17 -1.76
CA TYR A 65 5.89 -3.57 -2.45
C TYR A 65 6.99 -4.62 -2.52
N VAL A 66 7.45 -4.93 -3.71
CA VAL A 66 8.47 -5.95 -3.94
C VAL A 66 9.68 -5.34 -4.63
N TYR A 67 10.86 -5.54 -4.05
CA TYR A 67 12.11 -5.14 -4.68
C TYR A 67 12.47 -6.12 -5.78
N ASP A 68 12.33 -5.71 -7.02
CA ASP A 68 12.61 -6.50 -8.21
C ASP A 68 14.08 -6.32 -8.62
N GLU A 69 14.95 -7.12 -8.01
CA GLU A 69 16.39 -7.04 -8.20
C GLU A 69 16.81 -7.44 -9.62
N ASP A 70 16.17 -8.48 -10.17
CA ASP A 70 16.48 -9.11 -11.45
C ASP A 70 15.57 -8.71 -12.62
N GLY A 71 14.57 -7.88 -12.36
CA GLY A 71 13.60 -7.42 -13.37
C GLY A 71 12.59 -8.48 -13.80
N LYS A 72 12.51 -9.62 -13.10
CA LYS A 72 11.67 -10.77 -13.46
C LYS A 72 10.52 -11.04 -12.50
N PHE A 73 10.20 -10.08 -11.63
CA PHE A 73 9.13 -10.25 -10.66
C PHE A 73 7.78 -10.48 -11.34
N ALA A 74 7.51 -9.81 -12.46
CA ALA A 74 6.25 -9.97 -13.19
C ALA A 74 5.96 -11.43 -13.61
N GLU A 75 7.01 -12.21 -13.94
CA GLU A 75 6.89 -13.63 -14.30
C GLU A 75 6.53 -14.52 -13.09
N ARG A 76 6.84 -14.06 -11.88
CA ARG A 76 6.60 -14.76 -10.62
C ARG A 76 5.30 -14.35 -9.94
N CYS A 77 4.71 -13.25 -10.37
CA CYS A 77 3.49 -12.70 -9.81
C CYS A 77 2.25 -13.24 -10.53
N ASN A 78 1.24 -13.62 -9.75
CA ASN A 78 -0.07 -13.94 -10.31
C ASN A 78 -0.86 -12.66 -10.54
N THR A 79 -0.89 -12.20 -11.79
CA THR A 79 -1.51 -10.92 -12.18
C THR A 79 -3.02 -11.02 -12.47
N ALA A 80 -3.66 -12.15 -12.21
CA ALA A 80 -5.08 -12.33 -12.49
C ALA A 80 -5.99 -11.33 -11.75
N SER A 81 -5.64 -10.98 -10.51
CA SER A 81 -6.43 -10.08 -9.67
C SER A 81 -5.70 -8.81 -9.25
N VAL A 82 -4.44 -8.62 -9.67
CA VAL A 82 -3.61 -7.50 -9.26
C VAL A 82 -3.01 -6.77 -10.44
N LYS A 83 -2.75 -5.46 -10.25
CA LYS A 83 -1.94 -4.63 -11.14
C LYS A 83 -0.55 -4.45 -10.58
N LEU A 84 0.43 -4.39 -11.47
CA LEU A 84 1.80 -4.03 -11.14
C LEU A 84 2.04 -2.58 -11.53
N GLU A 85 2.41 -1.77 -10.55
CA GLU A 85 2.65 -0.34 -10.71
C GLU A 85 4.07 0.02 -10.27
N LYS A 86 4.66 1.04 -10.86
CA LYS A 86 5.95 1.58 -10.41
C LYS A 86 5.74 2.49 -9.21
N VAL A 87 6.68 2.46 -8.28
CA VAL A 87 6.73 3.43 -7.16
C VAL A 87 7.27 4.76 -7.69
N LEU A 88 6.38 5.73 -7.86
CA LEU A 88 6.73 7.05 -8.36
C LEU A 88 7.45 7.88 -7.28
N PRO A 89 8.35 8.80 -7.67
CA PRO A 89 8.90 9.78 -6.76
C PRO A 89 7.79 10.68 -6.20
N HIS A 90 8.06 11.29 -5.04
CA HIS A 90 7.07 12.12 -4.36
C HIS A 90 6.53 13.24 -5.26
N ASP A 91 7.39 13.90 -6.01
CA ASP A 91 7.03 15.03 -6.87
C ASP A 91 6.11 14.62 -8.04
N GLU A 92 6.36 13.45 -8.63
CA GLU A 92 5.49 12.92 -9.68
C GLU A 92 4.16 12.39 -9.13
N PHE A 93 4.17 11.90 -7.89
CA PHE A 93 2.95 11.43 -7.22
C PHE A 93 1.95 12.57 -7.01
N VAL A 94 2.41 13.71 -6.49
CA VAL A 94 1.57 14.89 -6.23
C VAL A 94 0.91 15.42 -7.50
N SER A 95 1.56 15.26 -8.65
CA SER A 95 1.04 15.75 -9.94
C SER A 95 0.04 14.79 -10.62
N ARG A 96 0.04 13.50 -10.28
CA ARG A 96 -0.70 12.47 -11.04
C ARG A 96 -1.80 11.76 -10.27
N VAL A 97 -1.77 11.76 -8.96
CA VAL A 97 -2.69 10.97 -8.13
C VAL A 97 -3.34 11.85 -7.09
N ASP A 98 -4.66 11.73 -6.92
CA ASP A 98 -5.35 12.37 -5.83
C ASP A 98 -4.88 11.76 -4.48
N PRO A 99 -4.19 12.54 -3.63
CA PRO A 99 -3.60 12.05 -2.39
C PRO A 99 -4.61 11.53 -1.37
N GLY A 100 -5.90 11.77 -1.60
CA GLY A 100 -6.97 11.30 -0.71
C GLY A 100 -7.36 9.84 -0.89
N ILE A 101 -7.05 9.23 -2.05
CA ILE A 101 -7.57 7.90 -2.40
C ILE A 101 -6.86 6.80 -1.63
N TRP A 102 -5.55 6.87 -1.48
CA TRP A 102 -4.76 5.74 -1.01
C TRP A 102 -4.00 6.00 0.29
N HIS A 103 -3.22 7.04 0.35
CA HIS A 103 -2.17 7.19 1.35
C HIS A 103 -2.47 8.18 2.47
N ARG A 104 -3.68 8.67 2.57
CA ARG A 104 -4.01 9.71 3.56
C ARG A 104 -3.06 10.91 3.49
N GLY A 105 -2.65 11.28 2.26
CA GLY A 105 -1.74 12.39 2.00
C GLY A 105 -0.24 12.05 1.96
N GLN A 106 0.14 10.77 2.06
CA GLN A 106 1.55 10.35 1.92
C GLN A 106 1.75 9.62 0.58
N SER A 107 2.87 9.87 -0.09
CA SER A 107 3.24 9.14 -1.31
C SER A 107 3.69 7.70 -1.01
N ASP A 108 3.59 6.82 -2.02
CA ASP A 108 4.13 5.46 -1.97
C ASP A 108 5.61 5.46 -1.58
N ASP A 109 6.40 6.36 -2.18
CA ASP A 109 7.82 6.54 -1.92
C ASP A 109 8.10 6.82 -0.43
N GLN A 110 7.39 7.77 0.14
CA GLN A 110 7.57 8.19 1.53
C GLN A 110 7.15 7.10 2.51
N GLN A 111 6.03 6.42 2.25
CA GLN A 111 5.57 5.30 3.08
C GLN A 111 6.54 4.13 3.01
N LEU A 112 6.95 3.74 1.80
CA LEU A 112 7.88 2.63 1.59
C LEU A 112 9.21 2.89 2.29
N ARG A 113 9.79 4.08 2.12
CA ARG A 113 11.03 4.48 2.78
C ARG A 113 10.92 4.38 4.30
N ASN A 114 9.87 4.94 4.88
CA ASN A 114 9.63 4.88 6.33
C ASN A 114 9.54 3.44 6.85
N MET A 115 8.93 2.53 6.08
CA MET A 115 8.83 1.12 6.44
C MET A 115 10.18 0.41 6.40
N VAL A 116 11.00 0.68 5.37
CA VAL A 116 12.35 0.11 5.22
C VAL A 116 13.29 0.66 6.29
N GLU A 117 13.21 1.96 6.61
CA GLU A 117 13.96 2.59 7.71
C GLU A 117 13.62 1.96 9.08
N ALA A 118 12.33 1.78 9.35
CA ALA A 118 11.89 1.13 10.57
C ALA A 118 12.40 -0.31 10.66
N HIS A 119 12.35 -1.06 9.55
CA HIS A 119 12.87 -2.42 9.48
C HIS A 119 14.38 -2.45 9.74
N SER A 120 15.16 -1.60 9.09
CA SER A 120 16.61 -1.48 9.32
C SER A 120 16.94 -1.19 10.79
N ARG A 121 16.21 -0.23 11.39
CA ARG A 121 16.40 0.18 12.78
C ARG A 121 16.14 -0.95 13.78
N TRP A 122 15.05 -1.70 13.59
CA TRP A 122 14.61 -2.69 14.56
C TRP A 122 15.22 -4.08 14.38
N THR A 123 15.68 -4.41 13.16
CA THR A 123 16.23 -5.73 12.86
C THR A 123 17.74 -5.72 12.60
N GLY A 124 18.34 -4.54 12.43
CA GLY A 124 19.75 -4.42 12.02
C GLY A 124 20.01 -4.92 10.58
N SER A 125 18.97 -5.03 9.74
CA SER A 125 19.07 -5.56 8.40
C SER A 125 20.10 -4.79 7.55
N LYS A 126 21.16 -5.48 7.11
CA LYS A 126 22.15 -4.94 6.17
C LYS A 126 21.49 -4.64 4.82
N ARG A 127 20.61 -5.55 4.34
CA ARG A 127 19.92 -5.37 3.07
C ARG A 127 19.06 -4.11 3.06
N ALA A 128 18.30 -3.86 4.12
CA ALA A 128 17.51 -2.64 4.24
C ALA A 128 18.40 -1.39 4.22
N ARG A 129 19.55 -1.43 4.89
CA ARG A 129 20.53 -0.33 4.90
C ARG A 129 21.09 -0.07 3.51
N ASP A 130 21.54 -1.10 2.80
CA ASP A 130 22.08 -0.97 1.44
C ASP A 130 21.07 -0.35 0.47
N LEU A 131 19.78 -0.70 0.61
CA LEU A 131 18.70 -0.11 -0.18
C LEU A 131 18.46 1.37 0.18
N LEU A 132 18.56 1.74 1.45
CA LEU A 132 18.38 3.10 1.92
C LEU A 132 19.53 4.01 1.51
N ASP A 133 20.76 3.52 1.51
CA ASP A 133 21.96 4.26 1.12
C ASP A 133 21.90 4.66 -0.37
N ASN A 134 21.18 3.90 -1.21
CA ASN A 134 20.96 4.14 -2.62
C ASN A 134 19.47 4.27 -2.97
N TRP A 135 18.71 5.00 -2.15
CA TRP A 135 17.24 5.00 -2.20
C TRP A 135 16.65 5.33 -3.57
N ALA A 136 17.17 6.32 -4.27
CA ALA A 136 16.62 6.72 -5.58
C ALA A 136 16.69 5.58 -6.61
N ALA A 137 17.82 4.87 -6.66
CA ALA A 137 18.00 3.70 -7.53
C ALA A 137 17.20 2.50 -7.04
N ALA A 138 17.16 2.26 -5.73
CA ALA A 138 16.38 1.18 -5.13
C ALA A 138 14.88 1.36 -5.36
N ARG A 139 14.34 2.56 -5.14
CA ARG A 139 12.93 2.89 -5.36
C ARG A 139 12.48 2.57 -6.79
N ALA A 140 13.29 2.90 -7.79
CA ALA A 140 12.98 2.65 -9.19
C ALA A 140 12.80 1.15 -9.52
N LYS A 141 13.36 0.25 -8.69
CA LYS A 141 13.22 -1.20 -8.81
C LYS A 141 12.08 -1.78 -7.95
N PHE A 142 11.44 -0.97 -7.11
CA PHE A 142 10.28 -1.46 -6.39
C PHE A 142 9.05 -1.49 -7.29
N VAL A 143 8.36 -2.63 -7.22
CA VAL A 143 7.08 -2.85 -7.88
C VAL A 143 5.99 -2.87 -6.82
N LYS A 144 4.96 -2.05 -7.01
CA LYS A 144 3.75 -2.04 -6.21
C LYS A 144 2.76 -3.04 -6.79
N VAL A 145 2.30 -3.93 -5.95
CA VAL A 145 1.26 -4.92 -6.27
C VAL A 145 -0.04 -4.45 -5.64
N PHE A 146 -1.03 -4.14 -6.48
CA PHE A 146 -2.27 -3.53 -6.05
C PHE A 146 -3.49 -4.29 -6.61
N PRO A 147 -4.35 -4.89 -5.76
CA PRO A 147 -5.54 -5.58 -6.22
C PRO A 147 -6.50 -4.64 -6.93
N THR A 148 -6.97 -5.06 -8.12
CA THR A 148 -7.82 -4.24 -8.99
C THR A 148 -9.14 -3.87 -8.32
N GLU A 149 -9.79 -4.84 -7.70
CA GLU A 149 -11.06 -4.64 -7.00
C GLU A 149 -10.90 -3.75 -5.76
N TYR A 150 -9.79 -3.88 -5.05
CA TYR A 150 -9.50 -3.03 -3.89
C TYR A 150 -9.25 -1.58 -4.32
N GLN A 151 -8.54 -1.35 -5.42
CA GLN A 151 -8.34 -0.03 -6.00
C GLN A 151 -9.67 0.61 -6.38
N ARG A 152 -10.58 -0.14 -7.03
CA ARG A 152 -11.93 0.34 -7.38
C ARG A 152 -12.72 0.71 -6.12
N ALA A 153 -12.77 -0.17 -5.13
CA ALA A 153 -13.50 0.07 -3.89
C ALA A 153 -13.00 1.32 -3.13
N LEU A 154 -11.69 1.56 -3.11
CA LEU A 154 -11.12 2.77 -2.52
C LEU A 154 -11.55 4.03 -3.26
N GLY A 155 -11.60 3.99 -4.60
CA GLY A 155 -12.10 5.09 -5.43
C GLY A 155 -13.57 5.42 -5.10
N GLU A 156 -14.43 4.42 -5.06
CA GLU A 156 -15.85 4.57 -4.70
C GLU A 156 -16.05 5.17 -3.28
N ILE A 157 -15.27 4.70 -2.31
CA ILE A 157 -15.29 5.23 -0.94
C ILE A 157 -14.85 6.70 -0.92
N PHE A 158 -13.84 7.05 -1.69
CA PHE A 158 -13.36 8.43 -1.79
C PHE A 158 -14.41 9.36 -2.39
N GLU A 159 -15.00 8.98 -3.53
CA GLU A 159 -16.07 9.76 -4.17
C GLU A 159 -17.25 9.98 -3.23
N ARG A 160 -17.69 8.93 -2.52
CA ARG A 160 -18.77 9.04 -1.54
C ARG A 160 -18.43 10.05 -0.45
N LYS A 161 -17.23 9.98 0.13
CA LYS A 161 -16.77 10.93 1.15
C LYS A 161 -16.67 12.36 0.64
N GLN A 162 -16.30 12.54 -0.63
CA GLN A 162 -16.27 13.88 -1.23
C GLN A 162 -17.67 14.45 -1.38
N LYS A 163 -18.64 13.65 -1.84
CA LYS A 163 -20.06 14.05 -1.94
C LYS A 163 -20.65 14.40 -0.58
N GLU A 164 -20.37 13.59 0.46
CA GLU A 164 -20.79 13.86 1.83
C GLU A 164 -20.22 15.19 2.38
N LYS A 165 -18.93 15.45 2.11
CA LYS A 165 -18.30 16.73 2.51
C LYS A 165 -18.86 17.94 1.77
N GLN A 166 -19.19 17.77 0.48
CA GLN A 166 -19.82 18.86 -0.30
C GLN A 166 -21.25 19.13 0.18
N ALA A 167 -22.03 18.09 0.46
CA ALA A 167 -23.38 18.20 1.00
C ALA A 167 -23.40 18.88 2.39
N ALA A 168 -22.42 18.53 3.25
CA ALA A 168 -22.29 19.17 4.57
C ALA A 168 -21.81 20.63 4.51
N LYS A 169 -21.23 21.06 3.39
CA LYS A 169 -20.74 22.43 3.15
C LYS A 169 -21.74 23.32 2.43
N ALA A 170 -22.84 22.75 1.91
CA ALA A 170 -23.92 23.51 1.29
C ALA A 170 -24.67 24.31 2.38
N PRO A 171 -24.84 25.65 2.23
CA PRO A 171 -25.59 26.45 3.20
C PRO A 171 -27.04 25.96 3.22
N ALA A 172 -27.59 25.81 4.44
CA ALA A 172 -28.99 25.48 4.62
C ALA A 172 -29.85 26.49 3.85
N ALA A 173 -30.72 25.98 2.98
CA ALA A 173 -31.68 26.84 2.26
C ALA A 173 -32.53 27.61 3.26
N PRO A 174 -32.80 28.93 3.06
CA PRO A 174 -33.60 29.71 3.97
C PRO A 174 -35.01 29.13 4.05
N GLN A 175 -35.44 28.78 5.27
CA GLN A 175 -36.80 28.38 5.54
C GLN A 175 -37.70 29.57 5.16
N LYS A 176 -38.58 29.39 4.18
CA LYS A 176 -39.63 30.33 3.86
C LYS A 176 -40.58 30.40 5.08
N GLU A 177 -40.52 31.50 5.83
CA GLU A 177 -41.56 31.84 6.80
C GLU A 177 -42.89 31.92 6.09
N ALA A 178 -43.80 31.04 6.48
CA ALA A 178 -45.21 31.15 6.09
C ALA A 178 -45.82 32.33 6.86
N VAL A 179 -45.98 33.45 6.15
CA VAL A 179 -46.77 34.59 6.65
C VAL A 179 -48.24 34.15 6.69
N ALA A 180 -48.74 33.93 7.88
CA ALA A 180 -50.18 33.80 8.12
C ALA A 180 -50.82 35.16 7.95
N VAL A 181 -51.63 35.36 6.92
CA VAL A 181 -52.54 36.50 6.76
C VAL A 181 -53.81 36.17 7.52
N LYS A 182 -54.16 37.07 8.46
CA LYS A 182 -55.46 37.11 9.13
C LYS A 182 -56.50 37.60 8.16
#